data_9d199de208e41550b1733c46e4593cd3
#
_entry.id   9d199de208e41550b1733c46e4593cd3
#
_cell.length_a   1.000
_cell.length_b   1.000
_cell.length_c   1.000
_cell.angle_alpha   90.00
_cell.angle_beta   90.00
_cell.angle_gamma   90.00
#
_symmetry.space_group_name_H-M   'P 1'
#
loop_
_entity.id
_entity.type
_entity.pdbx_description
1 polymer ?
#
loop_
_entity_poly.entity_id
_entity_poly.type
_entity_poly.pdbx_seq_one_letter_code
_entity_poly.pdbx_strand_id
1 'polypeptide(L)'
;MWAPDDDAALAVADDVFKEGQVVAVTLDPAPGAVPGRGVIDRTTAVRVRYVRRGPDGRHVAVLERPATAEALGLLPHPEGGWYRETWRSDVAFAPDGYPGERASATAIYFLLPPGEESMWHAVRSAEVWLWHRGGPLTLYLGGGGDRPSETQETVTLGPDVADGQVPQAVVPAGVWQAAHPSGDEEVLVSCVVSPGFDFTDFRALPSPSGH
;
A
#
# COMPACT_ATOMS: atom_id res chain seq x y z
N MET A 1 -15.37 0.73 -14.76
CA MET A 1 -15.06 0.14 -16.10
C MET A 1 -15.45 -1.33 -16.06
N TRP A 2 -15.81 -1.93 -17.19
CA TRP A 2 -16.03 -3.37 -17.32
C TRP A 2 -14.93 -4.01 -18.18
N ALA A 3 -14.48 -5.20 -17.78
CA ALA A 3 -13.56 -6.03 -18.54
C ALA A 3 -13.96 -7.51 -18.40
N PRO A 4 -13.78 -8.34 -19.45
CA PRO A 4 -14.19 -9.75 -19.45
C PRO A 4 -13.32 -10.62 -18.51
N ASP A 5 -12.09 -10.23 -18.28
CA ASP A 5 -11.11 -10.91 -17.44
C ASP A 5 -10.07 -9.93 -16.91
N ASP A 6 -9.16 -10.42 -16.07
CA ASP A 6 -8.13 -9.62 -15.41
C ASP A 6 -7.12 -9.05 -16.42
N ASP A 7 -6.72 -9.79 -17.44
CA ASP A 7 -5.77 -9.34 -18.47
C ASP A 7 -6.34 -8.16 -19.27
N ALA A 8 -7.61 -8.28 -19.67
CA ALA A 8 -8.30 -7.18 -20.33
C ALA A 8 -8.48 -5.98 -19.42
N ALA A 9 -8.70 -6.20 -18.11
CA ALA A 9 -8.77 -5.13 -17.12
C ALA A 9 -7.45 -4.36 -16.99
N LEU A 10 -6.32 -5.08 -16.94
CA LEU A 10 -4.99 -4.47 -16.87
C LEU A 10 -4.67 -3.69 -18.15
N ALA A 11 -4.93 -4.27 -19.33
CA ALA A 11 -4.68 -3.61 -20.61
C ALA A 11 -5.47 -2.31 -20.76
N VAL A 12 -6.77 -2.33 -20.41
CA VAL A 12 -7.60 -1.11 -20.46
C VAL A 12 -7.17 -0.10 -19.41
N ALA A 13 -6.68 -0.55 -18.24
CA ALA A 13 -6.17 0.35 -17.21
C ALA A 13 -4.95 1.11 -17.71
N ASP A 14 -4.01 0.46 -18.39
CA ASP A 14 -2.83 1.10 -18.95
C ASP A 14 -3.16 2.19 -20.00
N ASP A 15 -4.21 1.96 -20.79
CA ASP A 15 -4.62 2.91 -21.83
C ASP A 15 -5.39 4.14 -21.30
N VAL A 16 -6.12 3.98 -20.20
CA VAL A 16 -7.14 4.95 -19.77
C VAL A 16 -6.71 5.81 -18.57
N PHE A 17 -5.84 5.28 -17.71
CA PHE A 17 -5.57 5.91 -16.42
C PHE A 17 -4.20 6.55 -16.34
N LYS A 18 -4.21 7.83 -15.94
CA LYS A 18 -3.01 8.59 -15.61
C LYS A 18 -2.54 8.24 -14.20
N GLU A 19 -1.27 8.52 -13.97
CA GLU A 19 -0.63 8.38 -12.66
C GLU A 19 -1.49 8.98 -11.53
N GLY A 20 -1.60 8.25 -10.42
CA GLY A 20 -2.37 8.67 -9.24
C GLY A 20 -3.88 8.41 -9.29
N GLN A 21 -4.42 7.81 -10.35
CA GLN A 21 -5.84 7.45 -10.41
C GLN A 21 -6.06 6.00 -9.97
N VAL A 22 -7.08 5.81 -9.13
CA VAL A 22 -7.53 4.47 -8.74
C VAL A 22 -8.46 3.91 -9.80
N VAL A 23 -8.21 2.68 -10.21
CA VAL A 23 -9.01 1.97 -11.20
C VAL A 23 -9.91 0.97 -10.51
N ALA A 24 -11.21 1.12 -10.66
CA ALA A 24 -12.19 0.14 -10.26
C ALA A 24 -12.78 -0.55 -11.49
N VAL A 25 -12.80 -1.88 -11.48
CA VAL A 25 -13.25 -2.72 -12.59
C VAL A 25 -14.34 -3.66 -12.09
N THR A 26 -15.36 -3.88 -12.91
CA THR A 26 -16.33 -4.95 -12.70
C THR A 26 -16.12 -6.05 -13.74
N LEU A 27 -16.17 -7.29 -13.31
CA LEU A 27 -16.10 -8.47 -14.17
C LEU A 27 -17.48 -9.03 -14.52
N ASP A 28 -18.55 -8.55 -13.86
CA ASP A 28 -19.94 -8.96 -14.12
C ASP A 28 -20.65 -7.87 -14.94
N PRO A 29 -20.66 -7.98 -16.26
CA PRO A 29 -21.33 -6.98 -17.09
C PRO A 29 -22.85 -7.06 -16.92
N ALA A 30 -23.49 -5.91 -16.82
CA ALA A 30 -24.94 -5.86 -17.03
C ALA A 30 -25.28 -6.34 -18.46
N PRO A 31 -26.44 -6.99 -18.68
CA PRO A 31 -26.87 -7.41 -20.02
C PRO A 31 -26.77 -6.23 -21.00
N GLY A 32 -25.99 -6.41 -22.08
CA GLY A 32 -25.77 -5.37 -23.09
C GLY A 32 -24.66 -4.39 -22.83
N ALA A 33 -23.86 -4.58 -21.76
CA ALA A 33 -22.68 -3.74 -21.50
C ALA A 33 -21.60 -3.95 -22.59
N VAL A 34 -21.00 -2.85 -23.02
CA VAL A 34 -19.87 -2.83 -23.95
C VAL A 34 -18.59 -2.62 -23.16
N PRO A 35 -17.49 -3.36 -23.42
CA PRO A 35 -16.21 -3.10 -22.79
C PRO A 35 -15.79 -1.65 -23.01
N GLY A 36 -15.47 -0.93 -21.91
CA GLY A 36 -15.07 0.46 -22.02
C GLY A 36 -15.59 1.34 -20.89
N ARG A 37 -15.51 2.63 -21.10
CA ARG A 37 -15.85 3.65 -20.10
C ARG A 37 -17.33 3.59 -19.70
N GLY A 38 -17.57 3.42 -18.40
CA GLY A 38 -18.91 3.52 -17.81
C GLY A 38 -18.82 3.92 -16.35
N VAL A 39 -19.87 4.57 -15.86
CA VAL A 39 -20.03 4.81 -14.42
C VAL A 39 -20.53 3.52 -13.79
N ILE A 40 -19.83 3.02 -12.76
CA ILE A 40 -20.31 1.88 -11.97
C ILE A 40 -21.49 2.38 -11.14
N ASP A 41 -22.68 1.88 -11.44
CA ASP A 41 -23.85 2.09 -10.60
C ASP A 41 -23.72 1.22 -9.34
N ARG A 42 -23.47 1.84 -8.21
CA ARG A 42 -23.33 1.16 -6.90
C ARG A 42 -24.65 0.57 -6.38
N THR A 43 -25.78 0.80 -7.06
CA THR A 43 -27.06 0.24 -6.66
C THR A 43 -27.28 -1.20 -7.14
N THR A 44 -26.49 -1.66 -8.10
CA THR A 44 -26.45 -3.05 -8.53
C THR A 44 -25.37 -3.79 -7.75
N ALA A 45 -25.65 -5.03 -7.32
CA ALA A 45 -24.69 -5.90 -6.59
C ALA A 45 -23.57 -6.38 -7.54
N VAL A 46 -22.79 -5.46 -8.05
CA VAL A 46 -21.67 -5.72 -8.95
C VAL A 46 -20.42 -5.90 -8.10
N ARG A 47 -19.71 -7.00 -8.28
CA ARG A 47 -18.38 -7.18 -7.68
C ARG A 47 -17.43 -6.18 -8.31
N VAL A 48 -16.99 -5.22 -7.50
CA VAL A 48 -16.00 -4.24 -7.92
C VAL A 48 -14.63 -4.76 -7.53
N ARG A 49 -13.73 -4.86 -8.51
CA ARG A 49 -12.31 -5.14 -8.30
C ARG A 49 -11.49 -3.87 -8.47
N TYR A 50 -10.36 -3.86 -7.83
CA TYR A 50 -9.42 -2.73 -7.85
C TYR A 50 -8.15 -3.15 -8.57
N VAL A 51 -7.59 -2.25 -9.36
CA VAL A 51 -6.34 -2.49 -10.05
C VAL A 51 -5.21 -1.86 -9.23
N ARG A 52 -4.23 -2.68 -8.85
CA ARG A 52 -3.00 -2.21 -8.20
C ARG A 52 -2.02 -1.73 -9.25
N ARG A 53 -1.45 -0.56 -9.02
CA ARG A 53 -0.33 -0.03 -9.78
C ARG A 53 0.94 -0.24 -8.98
N GLY A 54 1.97 -0.83 -9.60
CA GLY A 54 3.29 -0.99 -8.98
C GLY A 54 4.08 0.32 -8.93
N PRO A 55 5.23 0.33 -8.22
CA PRO A 55 6.08 1.51 -8.10
C PRO A 55 6.65 2.02 -9.43
N ASP A 56 6.75 1.17 -10.43
CA ASP A 56 7.17 1.49 -11.80
C ASP A 56 6.04 2.10 -12.66
N GLY A 57 4.86 2.29 -12.06
CA GLY A 57 3.69 2.85 -12.70
C GLY A 57 2.88 1.87 -13.56
N ARG A 58 3.27 0.59 -13.65
CA ARG A 58 2.52 -0.45 -14.36
C ARG A 58 1.40 -1.01 -13.50
N HIS A 59 0.33 -1.46 -14.14
CA HIS A 59 -0.72 -2.20 -13.46
C HIS A 59 -0.27 -3.67 -13.29
N VAL A 60 -0.27 -4.16 -12.05
CA VAL A 60 0.34 -5.45 -11.70
C VAL A 60 -0.65 -6.48 -11.16
N ALA A 61 -1.84 -6.08 -10.73
CA ALA A 61 -2.83 -7.00 -10.20
C ALA A 61 -4.25 -6.44 -10.25
N VAL A 62 -5.22 -7.34 -10.36
CA VAL A 62 -6.66 -7.06 -10.18
C VAL A 62 -7.10 -7.73 -8.89
N LEU A 63 -7.59 -6.96 -7.92
CA LEU A 63 -7.78 -7.38 -6.54
C LEU A 63 -9.23 -7.25 -6.10
N GLU A 64 -9.69 -8.20 -5.31
CA GLU A 64 -10.91 -8.06 -4.52
C GLU A 64 -10.60 -7.25 -3.25
N ARG A 65 -11.45 -6.26 -2.96
CA ARG A 65 -11.25 -5.40 -1.78
C ARG A 65 -11.69 -6.15 -0.53
N PRO A 66 -10.79 -6.36 0.46
CA PRO A 66 -11.16 -6.96 1.74
C PRO A 66 -12.24 -6.18 2.47
N ALA A 67 -13.04 -6.87 3.29
CA ALA A 67 -14.14 -6.24 4.03
C ALA A 67 -13.66 -5.08 4.93
N THR A 68 -12.50 -5.23 5.56
CA THR A 68 -11.90 -4.15 6.36
C THR A 68 -11.47 -2.98 5.50
N ALA A 69 -10.88 -3.24 4.33
CA ALA A 69 -10.51 -2.18 3.39
C ALA A 69 -11.75 -1.44 2.88
N GLU A 70 -12.86 -2.15 2.64
CA GLU A 70 -14.13 -1.54 2.26
C GLU A 70 -14.67 -0.63 3.38
N ALA A 71 -14.73 -1.16 4.61
CA ALA A 71 -15.25 -0.42 5.77
C ALA A 71 -14.46 0.87 6.07
N LEU A 72 -13.13 0.84 5.86
CA LEU A 72 -12.24 1.97 6.12
C LEU A 72 -11.99 2.83 4.87
N GLY A 73 -12.53 2.48 3.71
CA GLY A 73 -12.32 3.22 2.47
C GLY A 73 -10.88 3.14 1.94
N LEU A 74 -10.17 2.01 2.19
CA LEU A 74 -8.80 1.85 1.75
C LEU A 74 -8.72 1.48 0.27
N LEU A 75 -7.61 1.84 -0.38
CA LEU A 75 -7.30 1.62 -1.78
C LEU A 75 -5.98 0.85 -1.92
N PRO A 76 -5.74 0.14 -3.03
CA PRO A 76 -4.47 -0.58 -3.21
C PRO A 76 -3.26 0.35 -3.11
N HIS A 77 -2.24 -0.05 -2.34
CA HIS A 77 -0.96 0.66 -2.28
C HIS A 77 0.02 0.10 -3.33
N PRO A 78 0.87 0.93 -3.95
CA PRO A 78 1.86 0.47 -4.94
C PRO A 78 2.85 -0.57 -4.41
N GLU A 79 3.18 -0.53 -3.14
CA GLU A 79 4.08 -1.50 -2.48
C GLU A 79 3.43 -2.82 -2.08
N GLY A 80 2.12 -2.91 -2.17
CA GLY A 80 1.30 -4.01 -1.65
C GLY A 80 0.36 -3.52 -0.56
N GLY A 81 -0.60 -4.36 -0.13
CA GLY A 81 -1.59 -3.98 0.85
C GLY A 81 -2.57 -2.90 0.39
N TRP A 82 -3.28 -2.33 1.36
CA TRP A 82 -4.36 -1.38 1.17
C TRP A 82 -4.19 -0.20 2.11
N TYR A 83 -4.33 1.03 1.61
CA TYR A 83 -4.08 2.23 2.41
C TYR A 83 -5.10 3.33 2.18
N ARG A 84 -5.12 4.27 3.12
CA ARG A 84 -5.75 5.57 2.97
C ARG A 84 -5.01 6.59 3.83
N GLU A 85 -4.69 7.75 3.27
CA GLU A 85 -4.22 8.88 4.07
C GLU A 85 -5.36 9.33 5.00
N THR A 86 -5.08 9.31 6.29
CA THR A 86 -6.03 9.67 7.35
C THR A 86 -5.79 11.06 7.87
N TRP A 87 -4.56 11.52 7.77
CA TRP A 87 -4.15 12.83 8.23
C TRP A 87 -2.92 13.33 7.49
N ARG A 88 -2.93 14.63 7.25
CA ARG A 88 -1.78 15.41 6.78
C ARG A 88 -1.72 16.68 7.60
N SER A 89 -0.57 16.97 8.20
CA SER A 89 -0.37 18.22 8.95
C SER A 89 -0.57 19.43 8.04
N ASP A 90 -1.21 20.46 8.56
CA ASP A 90 -1.32 21.78 7.93
C ASP A 90 -0.05 22.65 8.09
N VAL A 91 0.88 22.20 8.96
CA VAL A 91 2.20 22.81 9.09
C VAL A 91 3.13 22.20 8.05
N ALA A 92 3.65 23.01 7.15
CA ALA A 92 4.61 22.62 6.13
C ALA A 92 5.92 23.43 6.26
N PHE A 93 7.02 22.83 5.85
CA PHE A 93 8.34 23.45 5.84
C PHE A 93 9.22 22.79 4.77
N ALA A 94 10.34 23.40 4.44
CA ALA A 94 11.35 22.83 3.55
C ALA A 94 12.49 22.20 4.37
N PRO A 95 12.46 20.86 4.57
CA PRO A 95 13.53 20.21 5.33
C PRO A 95 14.83 20.19 4.52
N ASP A 96 15.96 20.30 5.19
CA ASP A 96 17.27 20.21 4.54
C ASP A 96 17.44 18.85 3.82
N GLY A 97 17.88 18.88 2.56
CA GLY A 97 18.11 17.70 1.75
C GLY A 97 16.87 17.10 1.09
N TYR A 98 15.70 17.72 1.20
CA TYR A 98 14.48 17.33 0.49
C TYR A 98 14.29 18.16 -0.78
N PRO A 99 13.64 17.59 -1.83
CA PRO A 99 13.46 18.30 -3.11
C PRO A 99 12.36 19.37 -3.08
N GLY A 100 11.80 19.68 -1.89
CA GLY A 100 10.75 20.68 -1.74
C GLY A 100 10.11 20.67 -0.36
N GLU A 101 9.01 21.40 -0.21
CA GLU A 101 8.26 21.44 1.04
C GLU A 101 7.62 20.09 1.36
N ARG A 102 7.52 19.81 2.67
CA ARG A 102 6.80 18.66 3.22
C ARG A 102 5.88 19.13 4.33
N ALA A 103 4.72 18.50 4.48
CA ALA A 103 3.96 18.57 5.71
C ALA A 103 4.86 18.13 6.88
N SER A 104 4.67 18.64 8.08
CA SER A 104 5.49 18.20 9.22
C SER A 104 5.31 16.72 9.53
N ALA A 105 4.12 16.15 9.25
CA ALA A 105 3.87 14.71 9.29
C ALA A 105 2.66 14.33 8.44
N THR A 106 2.59 13.04 8.05
CA THR A 106 1.42 12.41 7.45
C THR A 106 1.12 11.09 8.13
N ALA A 107 -0.13 10.65 8.10
CA ALA A 107 -0.54 9.36 8.63
C ALA A 107 -1.45 8.63 7.66
N ILE A 108 -1.30 7.31 7.59
CA ILE A 108 -2.17 6.41 6.83
C ILE A 108 -2.74 5.33 7.74
N TYR A 109 -3.92 4.79 7.40
CA TYR A 109 -4.23 3.40 7.70
C TYR A 109 -3.60 2.52 6.64
N PHE A 110 -3.04 1.39 7.06
CA PHE A 110 -2.45 0.41 6.18
C PHE A 110 -2.90 -1.00 6.61
N LEU A 111 -3.44 -1.75 5.65
CA LEU A 111 -3.97 -3.10 5.87
C LEU A 111 -3.19 -4.07 5.00
N LEU A 112 -2.69 -5.13 5.61
CA LEU A 112 -2.09 -6.27 4.94
C LEU A 112 -2.97 -7.51 5.16
N PRO A 113 -3.69 -7.99 4.14
CA PRO A 113 -4.35 -9.30 4.16
C PRO A 113 -3.33 -10.45 4.24
N PRO A 114 -3.75 -11.66 4.68
CA PRO A 114 -2.91 -12.84 4.61
C PRO A 114 -2.40 -13.09 3.18
N GLY A 115 -1.11 -13.40 3.04
CA GLY A 115 -0.47 -13.64 1.76
C GLY A 115 -0.11 -12.38 0.95
N GLU A 116 -0.50 -11.19 1.42
CA GLU A 116 0.03 -9.92 0.88
C GLU A 116 1.22 -9.45 1.70
N GLU A 117 2.09 -8.69 1.05
CA GLU A 117 3.26 -8.07 1.67
C GLU A 117 3.36 -6.60 1.30
N SER A 118 3.98 -5.81 2.15
CA SER A 118 4.60 -4.55 1.77
C SER A 118 6.00 -4.87 1.26
N MET A 119 6.22 -4.70 -0.04
CA MET A 119 7.50 -5.03 -0.69
C MET A 119 8.64 -4.16 -0.14
N TRP A 120 9.89 -4.59 -0.40
CA TRP A 120 11.07 -3.83 -0.03
C TRP A 120 11.04 -2.42 -0.62
N HIS A 121 10.96 -1.45 0.26
CA HIS A 121 11.00 -0.03 -0.06
C HIS A 121 11.77 0.76 1.00
N ALA A 122 12.10 2.00 0.69
CA ALA A 122 12.70 2.93 1.65
C ALA A 122 12.09 4.32 1.47
N VAL A 123 11.79 4.96 2.58
CA VAL A 123 11.30 6.34 2.64
C VAL A 123 12.41 7.25 3.16
N ARG A 124 12.54 8.44 2.59
CA ARG A 124 13.56 9.43 3.03
C ARG A 124 13.40 9.84 4.48
N SER A 125 12.18 9.90 4.97
CA SER A 125 11.82 10.28 6.34
C SER A 125 11.77 9.05 7.27
N ALA A 126 11.79 9.28 8.58
CA ALA A 126 11.48 8.23 9.54
C ALA A 126 9.98 7.89 9.52
N GLU A 127 9.68 6.64 9.76
CA GLU A 127 8.32 6.11 9.77
C GLU A 127 8.04 5.34 11.06
N VAL A 128 6.88 5.60 11.66
CA VAL A 128 6.39 4.90 12.85
C VAL A 128 5.25 4.00 12.45
N TRP A 129 5.41 2.70 12.66
CA TRP A 129 4.37 1.69 12.51
C TRP A 129 3.67 1.46 13.83
N LEU A 130 2.34 1.49 13.83
CA LEU A 130 1.49 1.39 15.01
C LEU A 130 0.48 0.27 14.78
N TRP A 131 0.61 -0.85 15.50
CA TRP A 131 -0.32 -1.97 15.39
C TRP A 131 -1.67 -1.64 16.02
N HIS A 132 -2.76 -2.00 15.32
CA HIS A 132 -4.13 -1.76 15.80
C HIS A 132 -4.88 -3.04 16.09
N ARG A 133 -4.90 -3.98 15.13
CA ARG A 133 -5.63 -5.24 15.26
C ARG A 133 -5.20 -6.29 14.24
N GLY A 134 -5.68 -7.51 14.45
CA GLY A 134 -5.40 -8.67 13.62
C GLY A 134 -4.28 -9.51 14.19
N GLY A 135 -3.67 -10.33 13.35
CA GLY A 135 -2.50 -11.13 13.72
C GLY A 135 -1.23 -10.29 13.93
N PRO A 136 -0.13 -10.94 14.31
CA PRO A 136 1.18 -10.30 14.36
C PRO A 136 1.66 -9.93 12.95
N LEU A 137 2.47 -8.87 12.87
CA LEU A 137 3.13 -8.41 11.66
C LEU A 137 4.64 -8.51 11.83
N THR A 138 5.33 -9.17 10.91
CA THR A 138 6.80 -9.13 10.85
C THR A 138 7.23 -7.95 9.99
N LEU A 139 7.95 -7.02 10.59
CA LEU A 139 8.60 -5.88 9.95
C LEU A 139 10.10 -6.18 9.83
N TYR A 140 10.64 -6.12 8.61
CA TYR A 140 12.04 -6.31 8.28
C TYR A 140 12.73 -4.97 8.09
N LEU A 141 13.93 -4.82 8.64
CA LEU A 141 14.80 -3.67 8.48
C LEU A 141 16.08 -4.10 7.77
N GLY A 142 16.29 -3.59 6.56
CA GLY A 142 17.37 -3.98 5.65
C GLY A 142 18.54 -2.98 5.61
N GLY A 143 18.64 -2.05 6.58
CA GLY A 143 19.70 -1.04 6.60
C GLY A 143 19.54 0.07 5.57
N GLY A 144 20.46 1.03 5.54
CA GLY A 144 20.40 2.28 4.75
C GLY A 144 21.21 2.28 3.45
N GLY A 145 21.60 1.12 2.93
CA GLY A 145 22.38 1.01 1.68
C GLY A 145 21.56 1.27 0.41
N ASP A 146 22.17 1.04 -0.76
CA ASP A 146 21.48 1.17 -2.06
C ASP A 146 20.44 0.08 -2.26
N ARG A 147 20.59 -1.05 -1.58
CA ARG A 147 19.67 -2.19 -1.53
C ARG A 147 19.53 -2.71 -0.11
N PRO A 148 18.47 -3.47 0.19
CA PRO A 148 18.36 -4.16 1.46
C PRO A 148 19.57 -5.07 1.71
N SER A 149 20.04 -5.08 2.95
CA SER A 149 21.11 -6.00 3.39
C SER A 149 20.63 -7.46 3.34
N GLU A 150 21.55 -8.39 3.09
CA GLU A 150 21.27 -9.82 3.25
C GLU A 150 21.01 -10.21 4.71
N THR A 151 21.61 -9.48 5.66
CA THR A 151 21.32 -9.62 7.09
C THR A 151 20.33 -8.54 7.49
N GLN A 152 19.15 -8.97 7.90
CA GLN A 152 18.03 -8.11 8.25
C GLN A 152 17.75 -8.19 9.74
N GLU A 153 17.38 -7.06 10.33
CA GLU A 153 16.74 -7.04 11.64
C GLU A 153 15.23 -7.26 11.45
N THR A 154 14.61 -7.90 12.44
CA THR A 154 13.15 -8.13 12.43
C THR A 154 12.54 -7.60 13.70
N VAL A 155 11.37 -6.97 13.55
CA VAL A 155 10.52 -6.54 14.66
C VAL A 155 9.15 -7.16 14.45
N THR A 156 8.60 -7.83 15.46
CA THR A 156 7.23 -8.32 15.40
C THR A 156 6.30 -7.33 16.08
N LEU A 157 5.44 -6.69 15.28
CA LEU A 157 4.36 -5.86 15.81
C LEU A 157 3.16 -6.74 16.15
N GLY A 158 2.53 -6.47 17.28
CA GLY A 158 1.37 -7.25 17.69
C GLY A 158 0.94 -6.97 19.13
N PRO A 159 -0.10 -7.70 19.60
CA PRO A 159 -0.70 -7.47 20.91
C PRO A 159 0.06 -8.15 22.06
N ASP A 160 0.86 -9.18 21.78
CA ASP A 160 1.45 -10.03 22.81
C ASP A 160 2.84 -9.54 23.25
N VAL A 161 2.82 -8.53 24.11
CA VAL A 161 4.03 -7.91 24.65
C VAL A 161 4.82 -8.89 25.52
N ALA A 162 4.14 -9.86 26.17
CA ALA A 162 4.80 -10.84 26.99
C ALA A 162 5.66 -11.82 26.18
N ASP A 163 5.28 -12.08 24.94
CA ASP A 163 6.03 -12.91 23.98
C ASP A 163 6.98 -12.10 23.06
N GLY A 164 7.26 -10.85 23.44
CA GLY A 164 8.25 -10.01 22.76
C GLY A 164 7.72 -9.26 21.54
N GLN A 165 6.41 -9.27 21.30
CA GLN A 165 5.80 -8.40 20.31
C GLN A 165 5.73 -6.96 20.82
N VAL A 166 5.73 -5.99 19.92
CA VAL A 166 5.64 -4.58 20.28
C VAL A 166 4.45 -3.92 19.59
N PRO A 167 3.74 -2.99 20.27
CA PRO A 167 2.60 -2.30 19.67
C PRO A 167 3.03 -1.24 18.63
N GLN A 168 4.30 -0.82 18.65
CA GLN A 168 4.85 0.12 17.67
C GLN A 168 6.32 -0.15 17.39
N ALA A 169 6.79 0.24 16.20
CA ALA A 169 8.19 0.25 15.81
C ALA A 169 8.52 1.50 15.02
N VAL A 170 9.79 1.92 15.07
CA VAL A 170 10.30 3.03 14.26
C VAL A 170 11.25 2.50 13.21
N VAL A 171 11.00 2.84 11.95
CA VAL A 171 11.94 2.66 10.84
C VAL A 171 12.70 3.97 10.68
N PRO A 172 14.04 3.97 10.84
CA PRO A 172 14.82 5.18 10.64
C PRO A 172 14.78 5.68 9.20
N ALA A 173 14.99 6.97 9.01
CA ALA A 173 15.04 7.61 7.71
C ALA A 173 16.00 6.90 6.74
N GLY A 174 15.53 6.58 5.53
CA GLY A 174 16.30 5.93 4.47
C GLY A 174 16.59 4.45 4.67
N VAL A 175 16.13 3.83 5.74
CA VAL A 175 16.27 2.39 5.98
C VAL A 175 15.29 1.62 5.11
N TRP A 176 15.78 0.57 4.45
CA TRP A 176 14.94 -0.36 3.73
C TRP A 176 14.05 -1.15 4.68
N GLN A 177 12.79 -1.26 4.32
CA GLN A 177 11.79 -1.97 5.09
C GLN A 177 10.91 -2.83 4.19
N ALA A 178 10.40 -3.92 4.75
CA ALA A 178 9.36 -4.76 4.17
C ALA A 178 8.52 -5.34 5.30
N ALA A 179 7.28 -5.72 5.04
CA ALA A 179 6.42 -6.27 6.08
C ALA A 179 5.45 -7.31 5.53
N HIS A 180 5.13 -8.32 6.33
CA HIS A 180 4.06 -9.27 6.03
C HIS A 180 3.35 -9.75 7.30
N PRO A 181 2.07 -10.14 7.21
CA PRO A 181 1.38 -10.84 8.30
C PRO A 181 2.11 -12.14 8.67
N SER A 182 2.27 -12.40 9.96
CA SER A 182 2.96 -13.62 10.45
C SER A 182 2.05 -14.84 10.57
N GLY A 183 0.80 -14.75 10.09
CA GLY A 183 -0.21 -15.80 10.17
C GLY A 183 -1.34 -15.61 9.17
N ASP A 184 -2.46 -16.25 9.43
CA ASP A 184 -3.63 -16.29 8.52
C ASP A 184 -4.65 -15.16 8.76
N GLU A 185 -4.31 -14.18 9.60
CA GLU A 185 -5.16 -13.03 9.87
C GLU A 185 -4.66 -11.78 9.16
N GLU A 186 -5.59 -10.94 8.70
CA GLU A 186 -5.25 -9.60 8.22
C GLU A 186 -4.68 -8.74 9.36
N VAL A 187 -3.76 -7.84 9.03
CA VAL A 187 -3.17 -6.92 10.02
C VAL A 187 -3.46 -5.48 9.62
N LEU A 188 -4.08 -4.74 10.54
CA LEU A 188 -4.30 -3.31 10.40
C LEU A 188 -3.29 -2.54 11.25
N VAL A 189 -2.56 -1.65 10.62
CA VAL A 189 -1.63 -0.72 11.25
C VAL A 189 -1.95 0.72 10.86
N SER A 190 -1.36 1.69 11.58
CA SER A 190 -1.12 3.04 11.04
C SER A 190 0.36 3.23 10.81
N CYS A 191 0.69 3.94 9.75
CA CYS A 191 2.05 4.43 9.49
C CYS A 191 2.05 5.96 9.57
N VAL A 192 2.97 6.50 10.35
CA VAL A 192 3.17 7.95 10.51
C VAL A 192 4.56 8.31 10.02
N VAL A 193 4.64 9.19 9.04
CA VAL A 193 5.91 9.62 8.42
C VAL A 193 6.19 11.08 8.77
N SER A 194 7.41 11.38 9.22
CA SER A 194 7.84 12.75 9.54
C SER A 194 9.31 12.97 9.16
N PRO A 195 9.65 14.04 8.40
CA PRO A 195 8.76 14.89 7.58
C PRO A 195 7.79 14.11 6.72
N GLY A 196 6.61 14.68 6.43
CA GLY A 196 5.48 13.99 5.79
C GLY A 196 5.83 13.31 4.47
N PHE A 197 5.15 12.22 4.20
CA PHE A 197 5.37 11.38 3.02
C PHE A 197 5.06 12.12 1.71
N ASP A 198 5.93 11.87 0.73
CA ASP A 198 5.75 12.20 -0.68
C ASP A 198 6.36 11.10 -1.54
N PHE A 199 5.72 10.72 -2.64
CA PHE A 199 6.23 9.67 -3.53
C PHE A 199 7.58 10.00 -4.16
N THR A 200 7.98 11.27 -4.23
CA THR A 200 9.33 11.67 -4.66
C THR A 200 10.43 11.26 -3.69
N ASP A 201 10.07 10.92 -2.45
CA ASP A 201 10.97 10.43 -1.40
C ASP A 201 10.93 8.90 -1.24
N PHE A 202 10.16 8.21 -2.07
CA PHE A 202 9.94 6.78 -2.03
C PHE A 202 10.86 6.06 -3.02
N ARG A 203 11.52 5.00 -2.54
CA ARG A 203 12.30 4.08 -3.36
C ARG A 203 11.80 2.66 -3.13
N ALA A 204 11.54 1.92 -4.18
CA ALA A 204 11.19 0.50 -4.09
C ALA A 204 12.14 -0.34 -4.94
N LEU A 205 12.30 -1.61 -4.59
CA LEU A 205 12.92 -2.55 -5.50
C LEU A 205 11.96 -2.78 -6.67
N PRO A 206 12.50 -2.91 -7.91
CA PRO A 206 11.66 -3.33 -9.01
C PRO A 206 11.05 -4.70 -8.69
N SER A 207 9.75 -4.86 -8.93
CA SER A 207 9.11 -6.18 -8.84
C SER A 207 9.91 -7.18 -9.67
N PRO A 208 10.17 -8.40 -9.16
CA PRO A 208 10.74 -9.44 -9.99
C PRO A 208 9.83 -9.57 -11.22
N SER A 209 10.40 -9.35 -12.41
CA SER A 209 9.68 -9.50 -13.67
C SER A 209 9.04 -10.89 -13.66
N GLY A 210 7.71 -10.95 -13.54
CA GLY A 210 7.00 -12.23 -13.64
C GLY A 210 7.35 -12.89 -14.96
N HIS A 211 7.77 -14.11 -14.86
CA HIS A 211 7.97 -15.01 -16.01
C HIS A 211 6.63 -15.62 -16.38
#